data_0b888fc263bfe7e19e01a45f7a23cc55
#
_entry.id   0b888fc263bfe7e19e01a45f7a23cc55
#
_cell.length_a   1.000
_cell.length_b   1.000
_cell.length_c   1.000
_cell.angle_alpha   90.00
_cell.angle_beta   90.00
_cell.angle_gamma   90.00
#
_symmetry.space_group_name_H-M   'P 1'
#
loop_
_entity.id
_entity.type
_entity.pdbx_description
1 polymer ?
#
loop_
_entity_poly.entity_id
_entity_poly.type
_entity_poly.pdbx_seq_one_letter_code
_entity_poly.pdbx_strand_id
1 'polypeptide(L)'
;MKPEDLLRHPLPAQTPKLTLGCPLLDHLLGGGVPCESITEIVAESGTGKTQLSLQLLLAAQLPPSHGGLSAASLYLHSEFPFPYRRLLQLSIHRPHLPQNPLDRIFVEPLHSVDHLLDVLPRLDFLVPKLNIKLLVIDSIAALFRGEFENTPVELKRRSGIFFKVSSKLKLLARKFGLAIVLTNQVVDVMGGSDGLRIGNSASLCSSGRRVCAALGLSWANCVNTRLFMWRTAEREEEGDSHNFQTRRFVRVVFAPHLPDSSCEFVIRREGVSGAS
;
A
#
# COMPACT_ATOMS: atom_id res chain seq x y z
N MET A 1 -16.85 -21.48 25.15
CA MET A 1 -17.89 -21.20 24.12
C MET A 1 -17.88 -22.39 23.18
N LYS A 2 -18.97 -23.06 23.00
CA LYS A 2 -19.05 -24.22 22.09
C LYS A 2 -19.11 -23.74 20.64
N PRO A 3 -18.62 -24.52 19.65
CA PRO A 3 -18.67 -24.13 18.22
C PRO A 3 -20.09 -23.79 17.75
N GLU A 4 -21.12 -24.45 18.35
CA GLU A 4 -22.52 -24.22 18.04
C GLU A 4 -23.03 -22.83 18.46
N ASP A 5 -22.40 -22.20 19.48
CA ASP A 5 -22.78 -20.87 19.95
C ASP A 5 -22.27 -19.78 18.97
N LEU A 6 -21.18 -20.05 18.21
CA LEU A 6 -20.65 -19.16 17.19
C LEU A 6 -21.60 -19.04 15.99
N LEU A 7 -22.36 -20.07 15.68
CA LEU A 7 -23.34 -20.07 14.58
C LEU A 7 -24.62 -19.30 14.92
N ARG A 8 -24.89 -19.03 16.20
CA ARG A 8 -26.07 -18.28 16.67
C ARG A 8 -25.84 -16.77 16.76
N HIS A 9 -24.60 -16.32 16.69
CA HIS A 9 -24.30 -14.90 16.62
C HIS A 9 -24.40 -14.43 15.17
N PRO A 10 -24.99 -13.25 14.91
CA PRO A 10 -24.94 -12.68 13.56
C PRO A 10 -23.47 -12.60 13.13
N LEU A 11 -23.19 -13.06 11.90
CA LEU A 11 -21.85 -12.95 11.33
C LEU A 11 -21.36 -11.50 11.51
N PRO A 12 -20.13 -11.30 12.00
CA PRO A 12 -19.60 -9.95 12.13
C PRO A 12 -19.76 -9.23 10.79
N ALA A 13 -20.23 -7.98 10.85
CA ALA A 13 -20.39 -7.16 9.65
C ALA A 13 -19.07 -7.19 8.86
N GLN A 14 -19.17 -7.38 7.55
CA GLN A 14 -17.97 -7.38 6.70
C GLN A 14 -17.22 -6.07 6.89
N THR A 15 -15.92 -6.17 7.14
CA THR A 15 -15.06 -4.99 7.25
C THR A 15 -15.17 -4.16 5.96
N PRO A 16 -15.47 -2.86 6.04
CA PRO A 16 -15.54 -2.01 4.86
C PRO A 16 -14.25 -2.08 4.05
N LYS A 17 -14.38 -1.95 2.74
CA LYS A 17 -13.24 -1.92 1.82
C LYS A 17 -13.27 -0.64 0.99
N LEU A 18 -12.08 -0.11 0.74
CA LEU A 18 -11.90 1.05 -0.12
C LEU A 18 -11.59 0.60 -1.54
N THR A 19 -12.41 1.00 -2.50
CA THR A 19 -12.18 0.72 -3.92
C THR A 19 -10.84 1.29 -4.42
N LEU A 20 -10.18 0.56 -5.32
CA LEU A 20 -9.08 1.09 -6.11
C LEU A 20 -9.58 1.94 -7.29
N GLY A 21 -10.89 1.99 -7.51
CA GLY A 21 -11.52 2.69 -8.62
C GLY A 21 -11.39 1.97 -9.95
N CYS A 22 -11.18 0.65 -9.91
CA CYS A 22 -11.14 -0.22 -11.08
C CYS A 22 -11.67 -1.61 -10.70
N PRO A 23 -12.74 -2.12 -11.38
CA PRO A 23 -13.36 -3.40 -11.04
C PRO A 23 -12.40 -4.59 -11.05
N LEU A 24 -11.44 -4.65 -11.99
CA LEU A 24 -10.46 -5.73 -12.05
C LEU A 24 -9.51 -5.72 -10.84
N LEU A 25 -9.02 -4.54 -10.45
CA LEU A 25 -8.18 -4.40 -9.27
C LEU A 25 -8.96 -4.63 -7.97
N ASP A 26 -10.21 -4.19 -7.93
CA ASP A 26 -11.09 -4.45 -6.78
C ASP A 26 -11.40 -5.94 -6.65
N HIS A 27 -11.63 -6.64 -7.77
CA HIS A 27 -11.83 -8.10 -7.77
C HIS A 27 -10.60 -8.83 -7.23
N LEU A 28 -9.39 -8.44 -7.64
CA LEU A 28 -8.13 -8.99 -7.11
C LEU A 28 -8.06 -8.91 -5.58
N LEU A 29 -8.60 -7.83 -4.98
CA LEU A 29 -8.61 -7.61 -3.54
C LEU A 29 -9.95 -8.00 -2.87
N GLY A 30 -10.81 -8.71 -3.60
CA GLY A 30 -12.12 -9.12 -3.09
C GLY A 30 -13.00 -7.93 -2.69
N GLY A 31 -12.92 -6.81 -3.43
CA GLY A 31 -13.74 -5.61 -3.25
C GLY A 31 -12.95 -4.35 -2.87
N GLY A 32 -11.62 -4.40 -2.78
CA GLY A 32 -10.79 -3.25 -2.50
C GLY A 32 -9.86 -3.39 -1.29
N VAL A 33 -9.21 -2.31 -0.91
CA VAL A 33 -8.30 -2.25 0.25
C VAL A 33 -9.11 -2.35 1.56
N PRO A 34 -8.84 -3.35 2.42
CA PRO A 34 -9.62 -3.53 3.65
C PRO A 34 -9.33 -2.41 4.66
N CYS A 35 -10.38 -1.91 5.28
CA CYS A 35 -10.27 -1.06 6.47
C CYS A 35 -9.83 -1.88 7.70
N GLU A 36 -9.54 -1.21 8.81
CA GLU A 36 -9.11 -1.80 10.09
C GLU A 36 -7.83 -2.63 10.01
N SER A 37 -7.08 -2.47 8.94
CA SER A 37 -5.88 -3.26 8.64
C SER A 37 -4.80 -2.46 7.93
N ILE A 38 -3.61 -3.05 7.83
CA ILE A 38 -2.47 -2.50 7.13
C ILE A 38 -2.26 -3.27 5.83
N THR A 39 -2.35 -2.58 4.70
CA THR A 39 -1.99 -3.08 3.38
C THR A 39 -0.65 -2.48 2.95
N GLU A 40 0.31 -3.31 2.64
CA GLU A 40 1.62 -2.91 2.13
C GLU A 40 1.70 -3.12 0.62
N ILE A 41 2.21 -2.13 -0.08
CA ILE A 41 2.50 -2.18 -1.53
C ILE A 41 4.01 -2.18 -1.71
N VAL A 42 4.57 -3.30 -2.13
CA VAL A 42 6.01 -3.48 -2.38
C VAL A 42 6.27 -3.37 -3.87
N ALA A 43 7.21 -2.53 -4.29
CA ALA A 43 7.63 -2.43 -5.69
C ALA A 43 8.95 -1.67 -5.85
N GLU A 44 9.61 -1.85 -7.00
CA GLU A 44 10.71 -0.97 -7.39
C GLU A 44 10.22 0.45 -7.75
N SER A 45 11.16 1.38 -7.85
CA SER A 45 10.86 2.74 -8.28
C SER A 45 10.25 2.76 -9.69
N GLY A 46 9.31 3.67 -9.95
CA GLY A 46 8.68 3.82 -11.27
C GLY A 46 7.61 2.76 -11.63
N THR A 47 7.32 1.77 -10.77
CA THR A 47 6.27 0.77 -11.05
C THR A 47 4.86 1.34 -10.89
N GLY A 48 4.64 2.34 -10.02
CA GLY A 48 3.32 2.98 -9.88
C GLY A 48 2.75 3.02 -8.47
N LYS A 49 3.54 2.74 -7.41
CA LYS A 49 3.10 2.82 -6.00
C LYS A 49 2.40 4.14 -5.69
N THR A 50 3.10 5.25 -5.93
CA THR A 50 2.56 6.61 -5.70
C THR A 50 1.31 6.88 -6.55
N GLN A 51 1.25 6.39 -7.81
CA GLN A 51 0.08 6.56 -8.66
C GLN A 51 -1.17 5.91 -8.05
N LEU A 52 -1.02 4.68 -7.55
CA LEU A 52 -2.10 3.97 -6.87
C LEU A 52 -2.47 4.64 -5.55
N SER A 53 -1.47 5.12 -4.78
CA SER A 53 -1.69 5.87 -3.54
C SER A 53 -2.52 7.13 -3.77
N LEU A 54 -2.16 7.95 -4.77
CA LEU A 54 -2.92 9.16 -5.13
C LEU A 54 -4.36 8.85 -5.53
N GLN A 55 -4.56 7.76 -6.27
CA GLN A 55 -5.88 7.28 -6.65
C GLN A 55 -6.74 6.93 -5.44
N LEU A 56 -6.16 6.24 -4.44
CA LEU A 56 -6.84 5.90 -3.19
C LEU A 56 -7.22 7.13 -2.37
N LEU A 57 -6.39 8.21 -2.37
CA LEU A 57 -6.73 9.47 -1.68
C LEU A 57 -8.03 10.08 -2.19
N LEU A 58 -8.26 10.00 -3.49
CA LEU A 58 -9.50 10.46 -4.11
C LEU A 58 -10.65 9.48 -3.88
N ALA A 59 -10.37 8.17 -4.01
CA ALA A 59 -11.38 7.13 -3.82
C ALA A 59 -11.99 7.16 -2.40
N ALA A 60 -11.21 7.47 -1.37
CA ALA A 60 -11.70 7.57 0.01
C ALA A 60 -12.82 8.60 0.19
N GLN A 61 -12.90 9.60 -0.67
CA GLN A 61 -13.91 10.66 -0.61
C GLN A 61 -15.22 10.28 -1.30
N LEU A 62 -15.21 9.26 -2.16
CA LEU A 62 -16.40 8.77 -2.82
C LEU A 62 -17.43 8.26 -1.80
N PRO A 63 -18.72 8.30 -2.11
CA PRO A 63 -19.73 7.70 -1.24
C PRO A 63 -19.59 6.17 -1.21
N PRO A 64 -20.07 5.50 -0.16
CA PRO A 64 -20.03 4.04 -0.04
C PRO A 64 -20.67 3.29 -1.21
N SER A 65 -21.70 3.87 -1.83
CA SER A 65 -22.33 3.33 -3.04
C SER A 65 -21.39 3.21 -4.24
N HIS A 66 -20.26 3.94 -4.21
CA HIS A 66 -19.20 3.88 -5.22
C HIS A 66 -17.90 3.29 -4.64
N GLY A 67 -17.99 2.53 -3.55
CA GLY A 67 -16.85 1.88 -2.92
C GLY A 67 -15.91 2.82 -2.14
N GLY A 68 -16.31 4.06 -1.89
CA GLY A 68 -15.58 5.01 -1.08
C GLY A 68 -15.94 4.95 0.41
N LEU A 69 -15.41 5.89 1.19
CA LEU A 69 -15.59 5.96 2.64
C LEU A 69 -16.26 7.29 3.07
N SER A 70 -16.62 8.16 2.13
CA SER A 70 -17.15 9.53 2.37
C SER A 70 -16.28 10.35 3.32
N ALA A 71 -14.95 10.17 3.30
CA ALA A 71 -14.02 10.65 4.30
C ALA A 71 -12.80 11.34 3.69
N ALA A 72 -12.05 12.04 4.54
CA ALA A 72 -10.78 12.64 4.21
C ALA A 72 -9.65 11.59 4.22
N SER A 73 -8.51 11.99 3.66
CA SER A 73 -7.29 11.19 3.59
C SER A 73 -6.10 11.94 4.18
N LEU A 74 -5.19 11.21 4.81
CA LEU A 74 -3.88 11.71 5.24
C LEU A 74 -2.77 11.01 4.47
N TYR A 75 -1.87 11.79 3.90
CA TYR A 75 -0.72 11.31 3.16
C TYR A 75 0.57 11.79 3.83
N LEU A 76 1.33 10.84 4.35
CA LEU A 76 2.65 11.06 4.93
C LEU A 76 3.72 10.65 3.91
N HIS A 77 4.60 11.57 3.51
CA HIS A 77 5.62 11.27 2.50
C HIS A 77 7.04 11.47 3.04
N SER A 78 7.97 10.66 2.57
CA SER A 78 9.35 10.64 3.09
C SER A 78 10.45 10.85 2.04
N GLU A 79 10.16 10.80 0.75
CA GLU A 79 11.19 10.88 -0.29
C GLU A 79 11.07 12.12 -1.16
N PHE A 80 9.98 12.27 -1.86
CA PHE A 80 9.79 13.32 -2.86
C PHE A 80 8.69 14.29 -2.44
N PRO A 81 8.71 15.54 -2.96
CA PRO A 81 7.60 16.46 -2.80
C PRO A 81 6.30 15.83 -3.28
N PHE A 82 5.21 16.14 -2.58
CA PHE A 82 3.88 15.62 -2.91
C PHE A 82 3.46 16.04 -4.33
N PRO A 83 3.03 15.12 -5.21
CA PRO A 83 2.80 15.40 -6.62
C PRO A 83 1.42 16.03 -6.87
N TYR A 84 1.18 17.25 -6.43
CA TYR A 84 -0.09 17.98 -6.54
C TYR A 84 -0.65 18.04 -7.97
N ARG A 85 0.22 18.31 -8.95
CA ARG A 85 -0.21 18.38 -10.36
C ARG A 85 -0.83 17.08 -10.84
N ARG A 86 -0.25 15.96 -10.43
CA ARG A 86 -0.77 14.64 -10.78
C ARG A 86 -2.07 14.33 -10.05
N LEU A 87 -2.17 14.67 -8.78
CA LEU A 87 -3.41 14.51 -8.02
C LEU A 87 -4.55 15.32 -8.63
N LEU A 88 -4.30 16.59 -8.99
CA LEU A 88 -5.28 17.43 -9.68
C LEU A 88 -5.70 16.80 -11.02
N GLN A 89 -4.76 16.30 -11.83
CA GLN A 89 -5.08 15.61 -13.08
C GLN A 89 -6.00 14.41 -12.86
N LEU A 90 -5.74 13.61 -11.82
CA LEU A 90 -6.56 12.43 -11.49
C LEU A 90 -7.97 12.83 -11.03
N SER A 91 -8.12 13.94 -10.30
CA SER A 91 -9.41 14.40 -9.78
C SER A 91 -10.38 14.81 -10.90
N ILE A 92 -9.87 15.39 -11.99
CA ILE A 92 -10.69 15.83 -13.14
C ILE A 92 -11.41 14.64 -13.81
N HIS A 93 -10.79 13.46 -13.79
CA HIS A 93 -11.32 12.26 -14.45
C HIS A 93 -12.17 11.38 -13.52
N ARG A 94 -12.55 11.87 -12.32
CA ARG A 94 -13.34 11.08 -11.39
C ARG A 94 -14.69 11.72 -11.11
N PRO A 95 -15.76 11.12 -11.63
CA PRO A 95 -17.12 11.51 -11.27
C PRO A 95 -17.39 11.22 -9.79
N HIS A 96 -18.39 11.86 -9.23
CA HIS A 96 -18.86 11.66 -7.86
C HIS A 96 -17.92 12.13 -6.74
N LEU A 97 -16.80 12.80 -7.05
CA LEU A 97 -16.02 13.50 -6.04
C LEU A 97 -16.76 14.74 -5.50
N PRO A 98 -16.50 15.16 -4.25
CA PRO A 98 -17.02 16.41 -3.73
C PRO A 98 -16.49 17.61 -4.53
N GLN A 99 -17.08 18.78 -4.35
CA GLN A 99 -16.78 19.99 -5.12
C GLN A 99 -15.31 20.42 -5.08
N ASN A 100 -14.65 20.29 -3.92
CA ASN A 100 -13.23 20.61 -3.73
C ASN A 100 -12.49 19.38 -3.13
N PRO A 101 -12.20 18.36 -3.94
CA PRO A 101 -11.66 17.11 -3.39
C PRO A 101 -10.25 17.26 -2.81
N LEU A 102 -9.49 18.27 -3.22
CA LEU A 102 -8.13 18.48 -2.71
C LEU A 102 -8.13 19.02 -1.28
N ASP A 103 -9.17 19.74 -0.85
CA ASP A 103 -9.28 20.29 0.52
C ASP A 103 -9.47 19.20 1.59
N ARG A 104 -9.79 17.98 1.16
CA ARG A 104 -9.97 16.83 2.05
C ARG A 104 -8.78 15.87 2.05
N ILE A 105 -7.64 16.30 1.49
CA ILE A 105 -6.39 15.52 1.45
C ILE A 105 -5.34 16.29 2.23
N PHE A 106 -5.01 15.77 3.42
CA PHE A 106 -3.98 16.34 4.29
C PHE A 106 -2.63 15.71 3.95
N VAL A 107 -1.60 16.53 3.87
CA VAL A 107 -0.25 16.08 3.47
C VAL A 107 0.76 16.57 4.51
N GLU A 108 1.60 15.66 5.01
CA GLU A 108 2.67 15.98 5.95
C GLU A 108 3.97 15.27 5.55
N PRO A 109 5.11 15.98 5.49
CA PRO A 109 6.41 15.35 5.22
C PRO A 109 6.91 14.62 6.47
N LEU A 110 7.56 13.47 6.25
CA LEU A 110 8.28 12.71 7.28
C LEU A 110 9.78 12.75 6.98
N HIS A 111 10.60 13.14 7.95
CA HIS A 111 12.03 13.32 7.75
C HIS A 111 12.86 12.18 8.38
N SER A 112 12.33 11.48 9.37
CA SER A 112 13.02 10.41 10.10
C SER A 112 12.03 9.45 10.74
N VAL A 113 12.53 8.34 11.26
CA VAL A 113 11.75 7.39 12.07
C VAL A 113 11.25 8.07 13.36
N ASP A 114 12.08 8.89 14.00
CA ASP A 114 11.70 9.61 15.21
C ASP A 114 10.56 10.59 14.92
N HIS A 115 10.62 11.31 13.80
CA HIS A 115 9.51 12.18 13.39
C HIS A 115 8.21 11.38 13.18
N LEU A 116 8.28 10.20 12.56
CA LEU A 116 7.11 9.31 12.46
C LEU A 116 6.57 8.92 13.85
N LEU A 117 7.46 8.57 14.80
CA LEU A 117 7.07 8.23 16.17
C LEU A 117 6.42 9.39 16.91
N ASP A 118 6.76 10.64 16.59
CA ASP A 118 6.16 11.86 17.15
C ASP A 118 4.81 12.20 16.49
N VAL A 119 4.64 11.89 15.20
CA VAL A 119 3.39 12.10 14.46
C VAL A 119 2.32 11.10 14.90
N LEU A 120 2.65 9.82 15.06
CA LEU A 120 1.68 8.76 15.33
C LEU A 120 0.76 9.01 16.54
N PRO A 121 1.21 9.53 17.71
CA PRO A 121 0.32 9.85 18.82
C PRO A 121 -0.67 10.97 18.49
N ARG A 122 -0.29 11.96 17.68
CA ARG A 122 -1.16 13.09 17.29
C ARG A 122 -2.34 12.62 16.43
N LEU A 123 -2.22 11.49 15.77
CA LEU A 123 -3.29 10.91 14.94
C LEU A 123 -4.51 10.49 15.75
N ASP A 124 -4.38 10.17 17.04
CA ASP A 124 -5.54 9.88 17.91
C ASP A 124 -6.54 11.06 17.98
N PHE A 125 -6.04 12.28 17.84
CA PHE A 125 -6.83 13.50 17.84
C PHE A 125 -7.20 13.94 16.42
N LEU A 126 -6.24 13.90 15.48
CA LEU A 126 -6.45 14.42 14.13
C LEU A 126 -7.42 13.57 13.31
N VAL A 127 -7.34 12.26 13.43
CA VAL A 127 -8.17 11.32 12.65
C VAL A 127 -9.67 11.56 12.87
N PRO A 128 -10.20 11.58 14.10
CA PRO A 128 -11.62 11.84 14.30
C PRO A 128 -11.99 13.30 14.00
N LYS A 129 -11.13 14.27 14.32
CA LYS A 129 -11.38 15.70 14.08
C LYS A 129 -11.55 16.03 12.59
N LEU A 130 -10.75 15.42 11.74
CA LEU A 130 -10.72 15.68 10.28
C LEU A 130 -11.51 14.64 9.48
N ASN A 131 -12.20 13.71 10.15
CA ASN A 131 -12.90 12.59 9.51
C ASN A 131 -12.00 11.80 8.51
N ILE A 132 -10.78 11.46 8.94
CA ILE A 132 -9.85 10.70 8.11
C ILE A 132 -10.22 9.21 8.18
N LYS A 133 -10.30 8.54 7.02
CA LYS A 133 -10.51 7.08 6.90
C LYS A 133 -9.45 6.39 6.04
N LEU A 134 -8.57 7.13 5.40
CA LEU A 134 -7.40 6.60 4.71
C LEU A 134 -6.14 7.28 5.22
N LEU A 135 -5.17 6.47 5.65
CA LEU A 135 -3.80 6.88 5.95
C LEU A 135 -2.85 6.22 4.96
N VAL A 136 -2.06 7.02 4.25
CA VAL A 136 -1.00 6.55 3.36
C VAL A 136 0.36 6.98 3.91
N ILE A 137 1.35 6.08 3.93
CA ILE A 137 2.76 6.42 4.20
C ILE A 137 3.59 6.01 2.98
N ASP A 138 4.11 6.98 2.25
CA ASP A 138 4.86 6.79 1.00
C ASP A 138 6.25 7.47 1.09
N SER A 139 7.32 6.73 1.42
CA SER A 139 7.40 5.31 1.72
C SER A 139 7.86 5.07 3.17
N ILE A 140 7.35 4.02 3.77
CA ILE A 140 7.84 3.58 5.09
C ILE A 140 9.31 3.14 5.00
N ALA A 141 9.71 2.52 3.88
CA ALA A 141 11.07 2.01 3.70
C ALA A 141 12.14 3.10 3.72
N ALA A 142 11.86 4.27 3.17
CA ALA A 142 12.81 5.37 3.09
C ALA A 142 13.23 5.88 4.46
N LEU A 143 12.32 5.89 5.42
CA LEU A 143 12.59 6.32 6.80
C LEU A 143 13.63 5.43 7.50
N PHE A 144 13.68 4.14 7.15
CA PHE A 144 14.60 3.17 7.76
C PHE A 144 15.89 2.97 6.96
N ARG A 145 16.01 3.60 5.79
CA ARG A 145 17.21 3.47 4.95
C ARG A 145 18.31 4.36 5.51
N GLY A 146 19.43 3.75 5.86
CA GLY A 146 20.62 4.46 6.34
C GLY A 146 20.59 4.92 7.81
N GLU A 147 19.49 4.71 8.53
CA GLU A 147 19.41 5.04 9.96
C GLU A 147 19.96 3.93 10.88
N PHE A 148 20.12 2.71 10.38
CA PHE A 148 20.52 1.54 11.17
C PHE A 148 21.68 0.82 10.52
N GLU A 149 22.72 0.56 11.30
CA GLU A 149 23.83 -0.29 10.88
C GLU A 149 23.45 -1.78 10.88
N ASN A 150 24.21 -2.60 10.13
CA ASN A 150 24.01 -4.05 10.08
C ASN A 150 24.62 -4.78 11.30
N THR A 151 24.60 -4.16 12.47
CA THR A 151 25.00 -4.82 13.73
C THR A 151 23.83 -5.52 14.38
N PRO A 152 24.02 -6.62 15.13
CA PRO A 152 22.93 -7.32 15.83
C PRO A 152 22.12 -6.40 16.76
N VAL A 153 22.77 -5.42 17.39
CA VAL A 153 22.16 -4.44 18.28
C VAL A 153 21.22 -3.52 17.51
N GLU A 154 21.69 -2.93 16.42
CA GLU A 154 20.89 -2.03 15.58
C GLU A 154 19.75 -2.77 14.85
N LEU A 155 19.96 -4.01 14.43
CA LEU A 155 18.90 -4.84 13.85
C LEU A 155 17.80 -5.14 14.87
N LYS A 156 18.16 -5.40 16.13
CA LYS A 156 17.20 -5.58 17.24
C LYS A 156 16.44 -4.28 17.52
N ARG A 157 17.14 -3.14 17.59
CA ARG A 157 16.54 -1.81 17.77
C ARG A 157 15.55 -1.50 16.64
N ARG A 158 15.95 -1.69 15.39
CA ARG A 158 15.10 -1.52 14.21
C ARG A 158 13.83 -2.38 14.28
N SER A 159 13.97 -3.65 14.62
CA SER A 159 12.83 -4.55 14.78
C SER A 159 11.87 -4.10 15.89
N GLY A 160 12.40 -3.62 17.02
CA GLY A 160 11.59 -3.04 18.10
C GLY A 160 10.77 -1.84 17.64
N ILE A 161 11.36 -0.97 16.81
CA ILE A 161 10.66 0.19 16.23
C ILE A 161 9.57 -0.27 15.25
N PHE A 162 9.84 -1.29 14.41
CA PHE A 162 8.82 -1.87 13.53
C PHE A 162 7.57 -2.31 14.29
N PHE A 163 7.77 -3.03 15.41
CA PHE A 163 6.64 -3.47 16.25
C PHE A 163 5.93 -2.29 16.91
N LYS A 164 6.64 -1.28 17.37
CA LYS A 164 6.05 -0.07 17.97
C LYS A 164 5.19 0.69 16.95
N VAL A 165 5.72 0.95 15.76
CA VAL A 165 5.02 1.64 14.67
C VAL A 165 3.79 0.83 14.23
N SER A 166 3.97 -0.45 13.91
CA SER A 166 2.88 -1.29 13.40
C SER A 166 1.77 -1.50 14.42
N SER A 167 2.11 -1.68 15.71
CA SER A 167 1.12 -1.79 16.79
C SER A 167 0.28 -0.53 16.91
N LYS A 168 0.91 0.65 16.84
CA LYS A 168 0.18 1.93 16.87
C LYS A 168 -0.71 2.10 15.64
N LEU A 169 -0.21 1.78 14.44
CA LEU A 169 -1.01 1.81 13.21
C LEU A 169 -2.20 0.85 13.27
N LYS A 170 -2.00 -0.39 13.72
CA LYS A 170 -3.10 -1.37 13.90
C LYS A 170 -4.14 -0.89 14.90
N LEU A 171 -3.70 -0.27 16.00
CA LEU A 171 -4.61 0.31 16.98
C LEU A 171 -5.45 1.44 16.36
N LEU A 172 -4.83 2.37 15.63
CA LEU A 172 -5.51 3.45 14.93
C LEU A 172 -6.49 2.91 13.88
N ALA A 173 -6.05 1.91 13.08
CA ALA A 173 -6.87 1.28 12.07
C ALA A 173 -8.17 0.72 12.66
N ARG A 174 -8.08 -0.05 13.73
CA ARG A 174 -9.25 -0.65 14.40
C ARG A 174 -10.11 0.37 15.13
N LYS A 175 -9.47 1.30 15.87
CA LYS A 175 -10.18 2.30 16.67
C LYS A 175 -11.05 3.23 15.83
N PHE A 176 -10.58 3.60 14.63
CA PHE A 176 -11.21 4.58 13.77
C PHE A 176 -11.74 4.01 12.44
N GLY A 177 -11.61 2.70 12.22
CA GLY A 177 -12.01 2.07 10.96
C GLY A 177 -11.20 2.55 9.76
N LEU A 178 -9.87 2.76 9.91
CA LEU A 178 -9.02 3.26 8.84
C LEU A 178 -8.61 2.15 7.87
N ALA A 179 -8.55 2.48 6.59
CA ALA A 179 -7.66 1.81 5.65
C ALA A 179 -6.25 2.41 5.80
N ILE A 180 -5.23 1.59 6.05
CA ILE A 180 -3.84 2.04 6.10
C ILE A 180 -3.06 1.41 4.96
N VAL A 181 -2.44 2.25 4.13
CA VAL A 181 -1.62 1.83 2.99
C VAL A 181 -0.19 2.30 3.19
N LEU A 182 0.74 1.38 3.15
CA LEU A 182 2.17 1.65 3.28
C LEU A 182 2.87 1.27 1.98
N THR A 183 3.74 2.12 1.45
CA THR A 183 4.59 1.72 0.33
C THR A 183 5.96 1.31 0.84
N ASN A 184 6.49 0.24 0.25
CA ASN A 184 7.81 -0.29 0.54
C ASN A 184 8.59 -0.45 -0.77
N GLN A 185 9.90 -0.42 -0.66
CA GLN A 185 10.81 -0.60 -1.79
C GLN A 185 11.29 -2.05 -1.87
N VAL A 186 11.99 -2.38 -2.93
CA VAL A 186 12.68 -3.66 -3.10
C VAL A 186 14.19 -3.47 -3.02
N VAL A 187 14.88 -4.53 -2.65
CA VAL A 187 16.34 -4.67 -2.76
C VAL A 187 16.66 -5.90 -3.60
N ASP A 188 17.75 -5.86 -4.34
CA ASP A 188 18.21 -6.97 -5.16
C ASP A 188 18.65 -8.14 -4.26
N VAL A 189 18.25 -9.35 -4.64
CA VAL A 189 18.74 -10.57 -4.02
C VAL A 189 20.02 -10.98 -4.74
N MET A 190 21.18 -10.69 -4.13
CA MET A 190 22.49 -11.09 -4.65
C MET A 190 22.58 -12.61 -4.67
N GLY A 191 22.94 -13.18 -5.84
CA GLY A 191 22.92 -14.61 -6.09
C GLY A 191 23.94 -15.41 -5.29
N GLY A 192 23.61 -16.65 -4.96
CA GLY A 192 24.57 -17.71 -4.67
C GLY A 192 24.61 -18.29 -3.27
N SER A 193 23.49 -18.41 -2.59
CA SER A 193 23.38 -19.46 -1.59
C SER A 193 21.99 -20.08 -1.62
N ASP A 194 21.93 -21.40 -1.79
CA ASP A 194 20.78 -22.23 -1.45
C ASP A 194 20.48 -22.22 0.07
N GLY A 195 20.89 -21.13 0.74
CA GLY A 195 20.74 -20.90 2.16
C GLY A 195 19.31 -20.56 2.51
N LEU A 196 18.68 -21.47 3.24
CA LEU A 196 17.44 -21.34 4.03
C LEU A 196 16.41 -20.36 3.45
N ARG A 197 15.50 -20.88 2.65
CA ARG A 197 14.21 -20.25 2.35
C ARG A 197 13.36 -20.21 3.63
N ILE A 198 13.62 -19.24 4.49
CA ILE A 198 12.79 -19.03 5.69
C ILE A 198 11.61 -18.17 5.26
N GLY A 199 10.43 -18.77 5.29
CA GLY A 199 9.17 -18.11 5.01
C GLY A 199 8.82 -18.04 3.51
N ASN A 200 7.63 -17.51 3.24
CA ASN A 200 7.00 -17.39 1.92
C ASN A 200 7.71 -16.34 1.01
N SER A 201 9.04 -16.37 0.96
CA SER A 201 9.87 -15.63 0.02
C SER A 201 9.84 -16.35 -1.31
N ALA A 202 8.66 -16.43 -1.94
CA ALA A 202 8.63 -16.64 -3.37
C ALA A 202 9.56 -15.59 -3.96
N SER A 203 10.55 -16.02 -4.75
CA SER A 203 11.48 -15.09 -5.40
C SER A 203 10.65 -14.14 -6.26
N LEU A 204 10.52 -12.91 -5.80
CA LEU A 204 9.86 -11.85 -6.53
C LEU A 204 10.82 -11.42 -7.66
N CYS A 205 10.27 -11.17 -8.84
CA CYS A 205 11.05 -10.68 -9.98
C CYS A 205 10.46 -9.36 -10.46
N SER A 206 11.31 -8.38 -10.72
CA SER A 206 10.93 -7.12 -11.36
C SER A 206 12.05 -6.65 -12.27
N SER A 207 11.72 -6.16 -13.45
CA SER A 207 12.71 -5.72 -14.46
C SER A 207 13.81 -6.76 -14.73
N GLY A 208 13.45 -8.06 -14.76
CA GLY A 208 14.39 -9.17 -14.98
C GLY A 208 15.30 -9.51 -13.79
N ARG A 209 15.15 -8.85 -12.63
CA ARG A 209 15.98 -9.05 -11.43
C ARG A 209 15.21 -9.75 -10.32
N ARG A 210 15.91 -10.59 -9.55
CA ARG A 210 15.35 -11.17 -8.32
C ARG A 210 15.41 -10.12 -7.21
N VAL A 211 14.28 -9.88 -6.58
CA VAL A 211 14.13 -8.83 -5.56
C VAL A 211 13.40 -9.35 -4.33
N CYS A 212 13.59 -8.66 -3.20
CA CYS A 212 12.79 -8.85 -2.00
C CYS A 212 12.39 -7.50 -1.39
N ALA A 213 11.39 -7.50 -0.50
CA ALA A 213 10.97 -6.29 0.20
C ALA A 213 12.08 -5.75 1.10
N ALA A 214 12.39 -4.45 1.00
CA ALA A 214 13.56 -3.82 1.62
C ALA A 214 13.60 -3.89 3.15
N LEU A 215 12.45 -3.94 3.83
CA LEU A 215 12.40 -3.99 5.29
C LEU A 215 12.50 -5.41 5.88
N GLY A 216 12.52 -6.44 5.02
CA GLY A 216 12.77 -7.83 5.41
C GLY A 216 11.62 -8.49 6.17
N LEU A 217 11.94 -9.65 6.80
CA LEU A 217 10.96 -10.54 7.41
C LEU A 217 10.33 -9.95 8.68
N SER A 218 11.10 -9.26 9.51
CA SER A 218 10.57 -8.64 10.74
C SER A 218 9.45 -7.66 10.46
N TRP A 219 9.55 -6.89 9.37
CA TRP A 219 8.50 -6.00 8.92
C TRP A 219 7.33 -6.76 8.27
N ALA A 220 7.60 -7.85 7.54
CA ALA A 220 6.55 -8.66 6.92
C ALA A 220 5.51 -9.14 7.92
N ASN A 221 5.93 -9.47 9.15
CA ASN A 221 5.03 -9.88 10.24
C ASN A 221 4.21 -8.71 10.83
N CYS A 222 4.52 -7.47 10.47
CA CYS A 222 3.85 -6.28 10.96
C CYS A 222 2.62 -5.88 10.14
N VAL A 223 2.50 -6.35 8.90
CA VAL A 223 1.41 -5.99 7.97
C VAL A 223 0.41 -7.12 7.81
N ASN A 224 -0.83 -6.79 7.40
CA ASN A 224 -1.90 -7.77 7.25
C ASN A 224 -2.00 -8.31 5.81
N THR A 225 -1.80 -7.44 4.84
CA THR A 225 -1.85 -7.75 3.41
C THR A 225 -0.61 -7.20 2.73
N ARG A 226 0.00 -7.97 1.86
CA ARG A 226 1.11 -7.52 1.02
C ARG A 226 0.79 -7.71 -0.44
N LEU A 227 0.87 -6.62 -1.18
CA LEU A 227 0.81 -6.58 -2.63
C LEU A 227 2.22 -6.37 -3.19
N PHE A 228 2.53 -7.06 -4.25
CA PHE A 228 3.76 -6.85 -5.01
C PHE A 228 3.41 -6.32 -6.39
N MET A 229 3.94 -5.16 -6.74
CA MET A 229 3.83 -4.62 -8.09
C MET A 229 5.17 -4.74 -8.79
N TRP A 230 5.15 -5.21 -10.04
CA TRP A 230 6.36 -5.33 -10.84
C TRP A 230 6.13 -4.89 -12.27
N ARG A 231 7.22 -4.73 -13.00
CA ARG A 231 7.21 -4.42 -14.43
C ARG A 231 8.14 -5.35 -15.17
N THR A 232 7.79 -5.59 -16.42
CA THR A 232 8.61 -6.31 -17.40
C THR A 232 8.77 -5.43 -18.63
N ALA A 233 9.91 -5.54 -19.31
CA ALA A 233 10.09 -4.96 -20.63
C ALA A 233 9.95 -6.12 -21.63
N GLU A 234 8.92 -6.07 -22.48
CA GLU A 234 8.75 -7.01 -23.57
C GLU A 234 9.19 -6.36 -24.89
N ARG A 235 9.87 -7.13 -25.74
CA ARG A 235 10.16 -6.71 -27.11
C ARG A 235 8.89 -6.89 -27.93
N GLU A 236 8.45 -5.84 -28.61
CA GLU A 236 7.48 -6.00 -29.70
C GLU A 236 8.25 -6.53 -30.93
N GLU A 237 7.87 -7.71 -31.41
CA GLU A 237 8.46 -8.35 -32.61
C GLU A 237 7.86 -7.80 -33.92
N GLU A 238 7.21 -6.64 -33.93
CA GLU A 238 6.64 -6.03 -35.13
C GLU A 238 7.57 -4.92 -35.68
N GLY A 239 8.34 -5.31 -36.71
CA GLY A 239 9.09 -4.39 -37.58
C GLY A 239 10.46 -3.96 -37.07
N ASP A 240 11.23 -3.30 -37.95
CA ASP A 240 12.63 -2.86 -37.76
C ASP A 240 12.84 -1.80 -36.64
N SER A 241 11.82 -1.43 -35.89
CA SER A 241 11.92 -0.51 -34.76
C SER A 241 11.89 -1.28 -33.44
N HIS A 242 13.01 -1.23 -32.69
CA HIS A 242 13.12 -1.79 -31.35
C HIS A 242 12.24 -1.01 -30.36
N ASN A 243 10.95 -1.31 -30.33
CA ASN A 243 10.03 -0.71 -29.39
C ASN A 243 9.90 -1.63 -28.16
N PHE A 244 10.27 -1.15 -26.96
CA PHE A 244 10.08 -1.87 -25.72
C PHE A 244 8.80 -1.41 -25.04
N GLN A 245 7.84 -2.29 -24.92
CA GLN A 245 6.62 -2.01 -24.15
C GLN A 245 6.83 -2.42 -22.68
N THR A 246 6.55 -1.50 -21.77
CA THR A 246 6.60 -1.79 -20.33
C THR A 246 5.23 -2.29 -19.86
N ARG A 247 5.14 -3.57 -19.53
CA ARG A 247 3.95 -4.15 -18.88
C ARG A 247 4.10 -4.09 -17.37
N ARG A 248 2.99 -3.88 -16.66
CA ARG A 248 2.95 -3.78 -15.20
C ARG A 248 1.93 -4.75 -14.63
N PHE A 249 2.28 -5.36 -13.51
CA PHE A 249 1.46 -6.36 -12.85
C PHE A 249 1.38 -6.08 -11.35
N VAL A 250 0.30 -6.54 -10.72
CA VAL A 250 0.12 -6.56 -9.28
C VAL A 250 -0.30 -7.97 -8.85
N ARG A 251 0.28 -8.45 -7.74
CA ARG A 251 0.01 -9.77 -7.15
C ARG A 251 -0.28 -9.63 -5.66
N VAL A 252 -1.20 -10.43 -5.15
CA VAL A 252 -1.39 -10.66 -3.73
C VAL A 252 -0.33 -11.65 -3.27
N VAL A 253 0.70 -11.18 -2.53
CA VAL A 253 1.77 -12.04 -2.00
C VAL A 253 1.29 -12.80 -0.78
N PHE A 254 0.58 -12.12 0.10
CA PHE A 254 -0.18 -12.71 1.20
C PHE A 254 -1.31 -11.81 1.65
N ALA A 255 -2.40 -12.42 2.05
CA ALA A 255 -3.52 -11.82 2.74
C ALA A 255 -4.29 -12.93 3.46
N PRO A 256 -4.84 -12.69 4.66
CA PRO A 256 -5.53 -13.75 5.40
C PRO A 256 -6.86 -14.20 4.76
N HIS A 257 -7.37 -13.43 3.80
CA HIS A 257 -8.70 -13.60 3.23
C HIS A 257 -8.72 -13.67 1.69
N LEU A 258 -7.54 -13.69 1.03
CA LEU A 258 -7.43 -13.70 -0.42
C LEU A 258 -6.52 -14.84 -0.89
N PRO A 259 -6.83 -15.48 -2.01
CA PRO A 259 -5.92 -16.41 -2.67
C PRO A 259 -4.74 -15.67 -3.29
N ASP A 260 -3.67 -16.39 -3.57
CA ASP A 260 -2.59 -15.90 -4.43
C ASP A 260 -3.14 -15.67 -5.84
N SER A 261 -3.11 -14.44 -6.28
CA SER A 261 -3.66 -14.02 -7.56
C SER A 261 -2.93 -12.78 -8.07
N SER A 262 -2.94 -12.58 -9.37
CA SER A 262 -2.31 -11.42 -10.01
C SER A 262 -3.13 -10.90 -11.16
N CYS A 263 -2.96 -9.62 -11.49
CA CYS A 263 -3.51 -9.03 -12.70
C CYS A 263 -2.54 -8.02 -13.32
N GLU A 264 -2.65 -7.81 -14.60
CA GLU A 264 -1.96 -6.75 -15.32
C GLU A 264 -2.68 -5.42 -15.09
N PHE A 265 -1.91 -4.32 -15.05
CA PHE A 265 -2.46 -2.98 -14.95
C PHE A 265 -1.68 -1.97 -15.80
N VAL A 266 -2.34 -0.89 -16.12
CA VAL A 266 -1.78 0.23 -16.87
C VAL A 266 -1.93 1.53 -16.06
N ILE A 267 -1.01 2.45 -16.29
CA ILE A 267 -1.06 3.80 -15.74
C ILE A 267 -1.35 4.74 -16.88
N ARG A 268 -2.52 5.36 -16.86
CA ARG A 268 -2.98 6.31 -17.88
C ARG A 268 -3.16 7.70 -17.26
N ARG A 269 -3.63 8.63 -18.07
CA ARG A 269 -3.96 9.98 -17.62
C ARG A 269 -5.05 9.97 -16.55
N GLU A 270 -6.03 9.09 -16.68
CA GLU A 270 -7.19 8.91 -15.80
C GLU A 270 -6.84 8.18 -14.50
N GLY A 271 -5.71 7.49 -14.45
CA GLY A 271 -5.24 6.76 -13.28
C GLY A 271 -4.69 5.37 -13.58
N VAL A 272 -4.74 4.53 -12.55
CA VAL A 272 -4.34 3.12 -12.59
C VAL A 272 -5.58 2.28 -12.85
N SER A 273 -5.53 1.42 -13.85
CA SER A 273 -6.62 0.49 -14.18
C SER A 273 -6.05 -0.86 -14.58
N GLY A 274 -6.80 -1.95 -14.30
CA GLY A 274 -6.47 -3.27 -14.82
C GLY A 274 -6.46 -3.25 -16.35
N ALA A 275 -5.54 -3.99 -16.94
CA ALA A 275 -5.55 -4.28 -18.36
C ALA A 275 -6.48 -5.46 -18.61
N SER A 276 -7.42 -5.28 -19.52
CA SER A 276 -8.34 -6.31 -20.01
C SER A 276 -7.72 -7.02 -21.21
#